data_7d569e2e799cb9b2d7486a74c3b0f2fa
#
_entry.id   7d569e2e799cb9b2d7486a74c3b0f2fa
#
_cell.length_a   1.000
_cell.length_b   1.000
_cell.length_c   1.000
_cell.angle_alpha   90.00
_cell.angle_beta   90.00
_cell.angle_gamma   90.00
#
_symmetry.space_group_name_H-M   'P 1'
#
loop_
_entity.id
_entity.type
_entity.pdbx_description
1 polymer ?
#
loop_
_entity_poly.entity_id
_entity_poly.type
_entity_poly.pdbx_seq_one_letter_code
_entity_poly.pdbx_strand_id
1 'polypeptide(L)'
;MAKNGTYDAVVIGSGLGALTAAALLSRAGKRVAVVERNSSLGGAASCYRTGQLTIEASLHETADPHDPRDLKHAILNHLGLLDKIDWVPIANLHTVIGGPVGEPLELGHGFEAIGDQLSERFPAQASGVRRLLERMEQTYTTAGALNAAGETHSLSKLLFSATESWPIARDWQLSLDDAFQRDLGNCEGAKCALAANLAYYADDPRKTWWLFFAVAQGGYFGSGGVFIRGGSTRLSRALAKVVKQSGGDVFLGRRATDIEIDDTGRPAGVHHAGPNGEASDRLATQTVLAGCAPSMLAELLPEAKRDTLLAPYRGLTPSISLFCAHFGMKQQPANLGLKGYSTILLPDWMTSLNDYAAAADLLAAAPAGRLPPLTVVNYGALDNGLDDEGHILVTVAGVDHIQNWSGLSKDEERARRDAWLDAILATLDERYPGFAEAADERVFVTARSTRDYLATPGGAIYGFAPEPPTSSILSGIPRSPRTPIPGLFLASSYGGSGGFTGAMGAGAQAARLVL
;
A
#
# COMPACT_ATOMS: atom_id res chain seq x y z
N MET A 1 -34.26 -7.19 -6.71
CA MET A 1 -34.94 -6.21 -7.57
C MET A 1 -33.88 -5.26 -8.10
N ALA A 2 -33.75 -5.18 -9.43
CA ALA A 2 -32.84 -4.26 -10.11
C ALA A 2 -33.20 -2.82 -9.72
N LYS A 3 -32.25 -2.08 -9.14
CA LYS A 3 -32.44 -0.64 -8.88
C LYS A 3 -31.82 0.13 -10.06
N ASN A 4 -32.59 0.31 -11.11
CA ASN A 4 -32.29 1.38 -12.08
C ASN A 4 -32.39 2.71 -11.35
N GLY A 5 -31.28 3.39 -11.11
CA GLY A 5 -31.24 4.64 -10.36
C GLY A 5 -30.35 5.68 -11.02
N THR A 6 -30.67 6.96 -10.76
CA THR A 6 -29.81 8.08 -11.12
C THR A 6 -28.97 8.46 -9.92
N TYR A 7 -27.67 8.60 -10.11
CA TYR A 7 -26.68 8.94 -9.10
C TYR A 7 -25.86 10.15 -9.54
N ASP A 8 -25.45 10.96 -8.57
CA ASP A 8 -24.50 12.05 -8.82
C ASP A 8 -23.12 11.50 -9.21
N ALA A 9 -22.75 10.34 -8.63
CA ALA A 9 -21.53 9.64 -8.97
C ALA A 9 -21.67 8.12 -8.82
N VAL A 10 -21.03 7.37 -9.70
CA VAL A 10 -20.85 5.92 -9.56
C VAL A 10 -19.37 5.62 -9.34
N VAL A 11 -19.09 4.84 -8.29
CA VAL A 11 -17.74 4.43 -7.91
C VAL A 11 -17.55 2.95 -8.24
N ILE A 12 -16.58 2.62 -9.08
CA ILE A 12 -16.25 1.26 -9.50
C ILE A 12 -15.13 0.73 -8.62
N GLY A 13 -15.40 -0.33 -7.87
CA GLY A 13 -14.51 -0.93 -6.89
C GLY A 13 -14.69 -0.37 -5.48
N SER A 14 -14.23 -1.13 -4.48
CA SER A 14 -14.32 -0.78 -3.06
C SER A 14 -12.96 -0.75 -2.35
N GLY A 15 -11.86 -0.53 -3.08
CA GLY A 15 -10.56 -0.26 -2.46
C GLY A 15 -10.60 1.04 -1.63
N LEU A 16 -9.63 1.25 -0.74
CA LEU A 16 -9.62 2.40 0.19
C LEU A 16 -9.78 3.74 -0.51
N GLY A 17 -9.14 3.95 -1.65
CA GLY A 17 -9.29 5.20 -2.42
C GLY A 17 -10.72 5.39 -2.92
N ALA A 18 -11.31 4.37 -3.51
CA ALA A 18 -12.69 4.38 -4.00
C ALA A 18 -13.70 4.62 -2.87
N LEU A 19 -13.57 3.91 -1.75
CA LEU A 19 -14.44 4.08 -0.59
C LEU A 19 -14.26 5.45 0.07
N THR A 20 -13.04 5.98 0.12
CA THR A 20 -12.78 7.34 0.63
C THR A 20 -13.46 8.38 -0.25
N ALA A 21 -13.32 8.28 -1.57
CA ALA A 21 -14.00 9.19 -2.49
C ALA A 21 -15.53 9.11 -2.36
N ALA A 22 -16.08 7.88 -2.32
CA ALA A 22 -17.50 7.64 -2.14
C ALA A 22 -18.03 8.25 -0.82
N ALA A 23 -17.31 8.03 0.29
CA ALA A 23 -17.71 8.55 1.61
C ALA A 23 -17.68 10.08 1.65
N LEU A 24 -16.65 10.72 1.09
CA LEU A 24 -16.53 12.18 1.04
C LEU A 24 -17.63 12.81 0.18
N LEU A 25 -17.90 12.27 -1.01
CA LEU A 25 -18.98 12.72 -1.88
C LEU A 25 -20.35 12.55 -1.21
N SER A 26 -20.58 11.39 -0.57
CA SER A 26 -21.83 11.13 0.14
C SER A 26 -22.01 12.08 1.34
N ARG A 27 -20.92 12.36 2.07
CA ARG A 27 -20.94 13.34 3.19
C ARG A 27 -21.25 14.76 2.71
N ALA A 28 -20.84 15.10 1.49
CA ALA A 28 -21.17 16.37 0.83
C ALA A 28 -22.58 16.41 0.20
N GLY A 29 -23.44 15.42 0.49
CA GLY A 29 -24.83 15.36 0.03
C GLY A 29 -25.03 14.78 -1.37
N LYS A 30 -23.99 14.23 -2.00
CA LYS A 30 -24.12 13.56 -3.30
C LYS A 30 -24.70 12.16 -3.13
N ARG A 31 -25.62 11.78 -4.01
CA ARG A 31 -26.12 10.40 -4.10
C ARG A 31 -25.10 9.53 -4.84
N VAL A 32 -24.44 8.61 -4.14
CA VAL A 32 -23.35 7.80 -4.66
C VAL A 32 -23.74 6.33 -4.70
N ALA A 33 -23.38 5.64 -5.79
CA ALA A 33 -23.41 4.18 -5.86
C ALA A 33 -21.98 3.63 -5.90
N VAL A 34 -21.70 2.60 -5.10
CA VAL A 34 -20.44 1.81 -5.16
C VAL A 34 -20.76 0.44 -5.75
N VAL A 35 -20.01 0.04 -6.77
CA VAL A 35 -20.14 -1.27 -7.44
C VAL A 35 -18.87 -2.08 -7.21
N GLU A 36 -18.98 -3.18 -6.44
CA GLU A 36 -17.86 -4.05 -6.08
C GLU A 36 -18.10 -5.47 -6.60
N ARG A 37 -17.11 -6.02 -7.31
CA ARG A 37 -17.19 -7.37 -7.90
C ARG A 37 -17.12 -8.49 -6.86
N ASN A 38 -16.37 -8.27 -5.78
CA ASN A 38 -16.22 -9.24 -4.71
C ASN A 38 -17.42 -9.18 -3.74
N SER A 39 -17.62 -10.25 -2.98
CA SER A 39 -18.62 -10.29 -1.90
C SER A 39 -18.17 -9.53 -0.65
N SER A 40 -16.89 -9.09 -0.60
CA SER A 40 -16.28 -8.34 0.50
C SER A 40 -15.82 -6.96 0.02
N LEU A 41 -15.74 -6.02 0.96
CA LEU A 41 -15.25 -4.65 0.76
C LEU A 41 -13.73 -4.58 1.00
N GLY A 42 -13.11 -3.55 0.43
CA GLY A 42 -11.79 -3.09 0.82
C GLY A 42 -10.69 -3.31 -0.21
N GLY A 43 -10.89 -4.19 -1.18
CA GLY A 43 -9.82 -4.57 -2.11
C GLY A 43 -8.64 -5.18 -1.35
N ALA A 44 -7.44 -4.56 -1.42
CA ALA A 44 -6.29 -5.00 -0.64
C ALA A 44 -6.51 -4.80 0.88
N ALA A 45 -7.22 -3.75 1.30
CA ALA A 45 -7.53 -3.47 2.71
C ALA A 45 -8.71 -4.34 3.20
N SER A 46 -8.47 -5.64 3.31
CA SER A 46 -9.46 -6.63 3.71
C SER A 46 -8.85 -7.79 4.49
N CYS A 47 -9.68 -8.43 5.31
CA CYS A 47 -9.36 -9.70 5.94
C CYS A 47 -10.16 -10.82 5.29
N TYR A 48 -9.59 -12.01 5.23
CA TYR A 48 -10.27 -13.20 4.74
C TYR A 48 -9.98 -14.40 5.64
N ARG A 49 -10.83 -15.42 5.56
CA ARG A 49 -10.61 -16.69 6.28
C ARG A 49 -10.09 -17.76 5.33
N THR A 50 -9.13 -18.53 5.83
CA THR A 50 -8.70 -19.78 5.20
C THR A 50 -8.38 -20.79 6.30
N GLY A 51 -8.97 -21.99 6.22
CA GLY A 51 -8.92 -22.92 7.35
C GLY A 51 -9.45 -22.28 8.63
N GLN A 52 -8.63 -22.31 9.67
CA GLN A 52 -8.93 -21.73 10.99
C GLN A 52 -8.35 -20.34 11.16
N LEU A 53 -7.69 -19.77 10.14
CA LEU A 53 -7.04 -18.47 10.22
C LEU A 53 -7.90 -17.34 9.70
N THR A 54 -7.97 -16.24 10.43
CA THR A 54 -8.33 -14.92 9.92
C THR A 54 -7.05 -14.21 9.50
N ILE A 55 -6.87 -14.05 8.19
CA ILE A 55 -5.68 -13.43 7.59
C ILE A 55 -5.99 -11.98 7.26
N GLU A 56 -5.12 -11.07 7.73
CA GLU A 56 -5.04 -9.69 7.25
C GLU A 56 -4.29 -9.68 5.92
N ALA A 57 -4.94 -9.19 4.86
CA ALA A 57 -4.40 -9.31 3.51
C ALA A 57 -3.23 -8.36 3.23
N SER A 58 -3.22 -7.17 3.85
CA SER A 58 -2.23 -6.14 3.50
C SER A 58 -1.81 -5.20 4.62
N LEU A 59 -2.59 -5.08 5.68
CA LEU A 59 -2.25 -4.21 6.79
C LEU A 59 -1.31 -4.92 7.76
N HIS A 60 -0.03 -4.68 7.63
CA HIS A 60 0.88 -4.99 8.72
C HIS A 60 0.85 -3.83 9.73
N GLU A 61 1.05 -2.63 9.26
CA GLU A 61 0.98 -1.40 10.04
C GLU A 61 0.77 -0.19 9.12
N THR A 62 0.35 0.93 9.69
CA THR A 62 0.28 2.22 9.00
C THR A 62 0.71 3.32 9.97
N ALA A 63 1.18 4.46 9.44
CA ALA A 63 1.46 5.63 10.27
C ALA A 63 0.21 6.04 11.09
N ASP A 64 0.42 6.54 12.31
CA ASP A 64 -0.68 6.92 13.19
C ASP A 64 -1.51 8.07 12.60
N PRO A 65 -2.81 7.87 12.34
CA PRO A 65 -3.67 8.91 11.79
C PRO A 65 -4.00 10.05 12.81
N HIS A 66 -3.60 9.92 14.07
CA HIS A 66 -3.72 11.02 15.04
C HIS A 66 -2.66 12.09 14.84
N ASP A 67 -1.57 11.80 14.10
CA ASP A 67 -0.63 12.84 13.68
C ASP A 67 -1.30 13.77 12.64
N PRO A 68 -1.46 15.08 12.93
CA PRO A 68 -2.11 16.00 12.00
C PRO A 68 -1.35 16.20 10.68
N ARG A 69 -0.09 15.81 10.60
CA ARG A 69 0.71 15.81 9.37
C ARG A 69 0.33 14.64 8.44
N ASP A 70 -0.23 13.55 8.96
CA ASP A 70 -0.69 12.43 8.15
C ASP A 70 -1.99 12.80 7.42
N LEU A 71 -2.03 12.54 6.11
CA LEU A 71 -3.18 12.87 5.27
C LEU A 71 -4.48 12.17 5.72
N LYS A 72 -4.37 10.97 6.33
CA LYS A 72 -5.53 10.25 6.89
C LYS A 72 -6.21 11.03 8.01
N HIS A 73 -5.46 11.83 8.80
CA HIS A 73 -6.01 12.64 9.88
C HIS A 73 -7.17 13.52 9.41
N ALA A 74 -6.92 14.38 8.42
CA ALA A 74 -7.91 15.31 7.91
C ALA A 74 -9.13 14.58 7.29
N ILE A 75 -8.88 13.48 6.56
CA ILE A 75 -9.93 12.68 5.92
C ILE A 75 -10.82 12.02 6.98
N LEU A 76 -10.23 11.30 7.92
CA LEU A 76 -10.96 10.53 8.94
C LEU A 76 -11.68 11.45 9.92
N ASN A 77 -11.07 12.56 10.29
CA ASN A 77 -11.69 13.58 11.14
C ASN A 77 -12.93 14.20 10.45
N HIS A 78 -12.81 14.61 9.17
CA HIS A 78 -13.92 15.14 8.38
C HIS A 78 -15.10 14.15 8.27
N LEU A 79 -14.78 12.85 8.11
CA LEU A 79 -15.80 11.79 8.06
C LEU A 79 -16.33 11.39 9.45
N GLY A 80 -15.72 11.89 10.53
CA GLY A 80 -16.04 11.52 11.92
C GLY A 80 -15.72 10.06 12.21
N LEU A 81 -14.63 9.55 11.66
CA LEU A 81 -14.16 8.15 11.79
C LEU A 81 -12.87 8.01 12.59
N LEU A 82 -12.13 9.08 12.83
CA LEU A 82 -10.82 9.02 13.48
C LEU A 82 -10.87 8.26 14.81
N ASP A 83 -11.77 8.66 15.71
CA ASP A 83 -11.95 8.07 17.04
C ASP A 83 -12.92 6.86 17.04
N LYS A 84 -13.44 6.45 15.88
CA LYS A 84 -14.34 5.29 15.77
C LYS A 84 -13.65 4.04 15.32
N ILE A 85 -12.44 4.17 14.84
CA ILE A 85 -11.55 3.06 14.50
C ILE A 85 -10.64 2.83 15.70
N ASP A 86 -10.52 1.59 16.10
CA ASP A 86 -9.66 1.19 17.21
C ASP A 86 -8.22 1.02 16.68
N TRP A 87 -7.40 2.05 16.88
CA TRP A 87 -5.99 2.10 16.47
C TRP A 87 -5.13 1.57 17.61
N VAL A 88 -4.51 0.42 17.41
CA VAL A 88 -3.61 -0.21 18.36
C VAL A 88 -2.18 0.25 18.10
N PRO A 89 -1.56 1.00 19.01
CA PRO A 89 -0.19 1.46 18.82
C PRO A 89 0.80 0.28 18.87
N ILE A 90 1.82 0.36 18.01
CA ILE A 90 2.92 -0.58 17.93
C ILE A 90 4.09 0.03 18.73
N ALA A 91 4.63 -0.70 19.69
CA ALA A 91 5.59 -0.16 20.66
C ALA A 91 6.90 0.32 20.02
N ASN A 92 7.44 -0.45 19.07
CA ASN A 92 8.67 -0.12 18.32
C ASN A 92 8.40 -0.30 16.82
N LEU A 93 9.10 0.43 15.97
CA LEU A 93 8.91 0.34 14.53
C LEU A 93 9.20 -1.08 14.04
N HIS A 94 10.44 -1.51 14.19
CA HIS A 94 10.85 -2.87 13.83
C HIS A 94 12.23 -3.22 14.40
N THR A 95 12.54 -4.51 14.42
CA THR A 95 13.89 -5.01 14.65
C THR A 95 14.49 -5.47 13.32
N VAL A 96 15.68 -4.99 12.98
CA VAL A 96 16.43 -5.44 11.80
C VAL A 96 17.56 -6.36 12.22
N ILE A 97 17.75 -7.45 11.50
CA ILE A 97 18.75 -8.48 11.85
C ILE A 97 19.42 -8.99 10.58
N GLY A 98 20.75 -9.17 10.64
CA GLY A 98 21.53 -9.78 9.57
C GLY A 98 21.98 -8.82 8.46
N GLY A 99 22.49 -9.37 7.37
CA GLY A 99 23.07 -8.63 6.25
C GLY A 99 24.07 -7.56 6.70
N PRO A 100 24.10 -6.37 6.08
CA PRO A 100 25.02 -5.29 6.46
C PRO A 100 24.77 -4.70 7.86
N VAL A 101 23.61 -4.94 8.46
CA VAL A 101 23.27 -4.45 9.82
C VAL A 101 23.94 -5.32 10.89
N GLY A 102 24.06 -6.62 10.62
CA GLY A 102 24.66 -7.61 11.51
C GLY A 102 23.76 -7.94 12.69
N GLU A 103 24.25 -7.66 13.92
CA GLU A 103 23.52 -7.89 15.17
C GLU A 103 22.18 -7.16 15.21
N PRO A 104 21.20 -7.69 15.96
CA PRO A 104 19.88 -7.08 16.06
C PRO A 104 19.92 -5.60 16.40
N LEU A 105 19.19 -4.80 15.63
CA LEU A 105 19.00 -3.37 15.85
C LEU A 105 17.51 -3.09 15.91
N GLU A 106 17.02 -2.72 17.08
CA GLU A 106 15.65 -2.30 17.30
C GLU A 106 15.52 -0.80 17.10
N LEU A 107 14.60 -0.36 16.25
CA LEU A 107 14.29 1.04 16.00
C LEU A 107 13.01 1.45 16.73
N GLY A 108 13.12 2.47 17.57
CA GLY A 108 12.01 3.12 18.25
C GLY A 108 11.31 4.15 17.37
N HIS A 109 10.46 4.97 17.98
CA HIS A 109 9.73 6.05 17.32
C HIS A 109 10.44 7.41 17.50
N GLY A 110 10.22 8.31 16.55
CA GLY A 110 10.72 9.67 16.57
C GLY A 110 12.08 9.82 15.87
N PHE A 111 12.20 10.87 15.08
CA PHE A 111 13.42 11.13 14.30
C PHE A 111 14.68 11.28 15.18
N GLU A 112 14.53 11.91 16.35
CA GLU A 112 15.64 12.09 17.30
C GLU A 112 16.10 10.75 17.87
N ALA A 113 15.16 9.93 18.38
CA ALA A 113 15.47 8.62 18.97
C ALA A 113 16.11 7.67 17.94
N ILE A 114 15.57 7.63 16.72
CA ILE A 114 16.14 6.85 15.61
C ILE A 114 17.53 7.37 15.26
N GLY A 115 17.72 8.68 15.24
CA GLY A 115 19.02 9.33 15.00
C GLY A 115 20.06 8.96 16.06
N ASP A 116 19.68 8.89 17.33
CA ASP A 116 20.55 8.48 18.43
C ASP A 116 20.92 7.00 18.32
N GLN A 117 19.94 6.11 18.13
CA GLN A 117 20.16 4.67 17.98
C GLN A 117 21.09 4.35 16.79
N LEU A 118 20.86 4.98 15.65
CA LEU A 118 21.69 4.78 14.46
C LEU A 118 23.08 5.44 14.60
N SER A 119 23.18 6.58 15.30
CA SER A 119 24.47 7.24 15.56
C SER A 119 25.34 6.45 16.53
N GLU A 120 24.74 5.77 17.51
CA GLU A 120 25.43 4.85 18.41
C GLU A 120 25.92 3.60 17.66
N ARG A 121 25.07 3.03 16.80
CA ARG A 121 25.40 1.83 16.01
C ARG A 121 26.43 2.10 14.92
N PHE A 122 26.37 3.27 14.28
CA PHE A 122 27.22 3.68 13.14
C PHE A 122 27.93 5.02 13.42
N PRO A 123 28.82 5.11 14.41
CA PRO A 123 29.37 6.39 14.90
C PRO A 123 30.13 7.16 13.82
N ALA A 124 30.79 6.48 12.89
CA ALA A 124 31.47 7.14 11.77
C ALA A 124 30.53 7.90 10.82
N GLN A 125 29.24 7.55 10.82
CA GLN A 125 28.22 8.16 9.96
C GLN A 125 27.16 8.96 10.74
N ALA A 126 27.35 9.18 12.04
CA ALA A 126 26.38 9.86 12.91
C ALA A 126 25.89 11.20 12.34
N SER A 127 26.79 12.02 11.81
CA SER A 127 26.43 13.30 11.19
C SER A 127 25.62 13.15 9.90
N GLY A 128 25.92 12.13 9.11
CA GLY A 128 25.18 11.80 7.88
C GLY A 128 23.77 11.30 8.18
N VAL A 129 23.64 10.40 9.17
CA VAL A 129 22.36 9.90 9.68
C VAL A 129 21.45 11.06 10.11
N ARG A 130 21.95 11.98 10.93
CA ARG A 130 21.16 13.12 11.40
C ARG A 130 20.72 14.04 10.27
N ARG A 131 21.62 14.37 9.32
CA ARG A 131 21.25 15.17 8.14
C ARG A 131 20.18 14.50 7.28
N LEU A 132 20.28 13.19 7.07
CA LEU A 132 19.29 12.44 6.28
C LEU A 132 17.92 12.46 6.95
N LEU A 133 17.88 12.18 8.26
CA LEU A 133 16.64 12.17 9.05
C LEU A 133 16.01 13.57 9.12
N GLU A 134 16.79 14.63 9.31
CA GLU A 134 16.30 16.01 9.26
C GLU A 134 15.67 16.35 7.89
N ARG A 135 16.32 15.94 6.79
CA ARG A 135 15.74 16.12 5.45
C ARG A 135 14.46 15.33 5.24
N MET A 136 14.39 14.11 5.77
CA MET A 136 13.18 13.27 5.72
C MET A 136 12.04 13.94 6.48
N GLU A 137 12.29 14.40 7.70
CA GLU A 137 11.30 15.10 8.52
C GLU A 137 10.81 16.40 7.88
N GLN A 138 11.73 17.22 7.33
CA GLN A 138 11.38 18.43 6.58
C GLN A 138 10.49 18.10 5.37
N THR A 139 10.83 17.06 4.61
CA THR A 139 10.05 16.64 3.45
C THR A 139 8.64 16.16 3.86
N TYR A 140 8.54 15.33 4.90
CA TYR A 140 7.26 14.85 5.45
C TYR A 140 6.38 15.99 5.95
N THR A 141 6.94 16.91 6.73
CA THR A 141 6.23 18.07 7.28
C THR A 141 5.74 19.01 6.19
N THR A 142 6.59 19.29 5.19
CA THR A 142 6.21 20.13 4.04
C THR A 142 5.10 19.48 3.22
N ALA A 143 5.17 18.19 2.95
CA ALA A 143 4.12 17.45 2.24
C ALA A 143 2.79 17.48 3.02
N GLY A 144 2.83 17.31 4.34
CA GLY A 144 1.66 17.43 5.21
C GLY A 144 1.01 18.82 5.15
N ALA A 145 1.81 19.88 5.22
CA ALA A 145 1.33 21.26 5.12
C ALA A 145 0.68 21.57 3.75
N LEU A 146 1.28 21.11 2.65
CA LEU A 146 0.72 21.27 1.31
C LEU A 146 -0.63 20.53 1.16
N ASN A 147 -0.75 19.33 1.73
CA ASN A 147 -1.99 18.57 1.72
C ASN A 147 -3.10 19.25 2.55
N ALA A 148 -2.76 19.78 3.72
CA ALA A 148 -3.69 20.48 4.60
C ALA A 148 -4.24 21.78 3.96
N ALA A 149 -3.41 22.48 3.19
CA ALA A 149 -3.81 23.70 2.48
C ALA A 149 -4.83 23.45 1.33
N GLY A 150 -5.11 22.20 0.99
CA GLY A 150 -6.15 21.82 0.01
C GLY A 150 -5.84 22.18 -1.44
N GLU A 151 -4.66 22.68 -1.74
CA GLU A 151 -4.28 23.19 -3.06
C GLU A 151 -3.05 22.51 -3.62
N THR A 152 -3.24 21.37 -4.25
CA THR A 152 -2.17 20.66 -4.97
C THR A 152 -1.80 21.31 -6.33
N HIS A 153 -2.47 22.40 -6.73
CA HIS A 153 -2.34 22.98 -8.08
C HIS A 153 -2.02 24.48 -8.15
N SER A 154 -1.81 25.18 -7.05
CA SER A 154 -1.40 26.59 -7.13
C SER A 154 0.12 26.72 -7.05
N LEU A 155 0.77 26.68 -8.22
CA LEU A 155 2.19 27.06 -8.39
C LEU A 155 2.52 28.41 -7.72
N SER A 156 1.55 29.33 -7.63
CA SER A 156 1.72 30.62 -6.95
C SER A 156 1.93 30.47 -5.44
N LYS A 157 1.30 29.47 -4.77
CA LYS A 157 1.54 29.22 -3.35
C LYS A 157 2.85 28.47 -3.11
N LEU A 158 3.24 27.55 -4.01
CA LEU A 158 4.56 26.93 -4.00
C LEU A 158 5.68 28.00 -4.11
N LEU A 159 5.48 29.03 -4.91
CA LEU A 159 6.42 30.15 -5.07
C LEU A 159 6.38 31.13 -3.86
N PHE A 160 5.24 31.27 -3.20
CA PHE A 160 5.11 32.12 -2.00
C PHE A 160 5.71 31.49 -0.74
N SER A 161 5.83 30.15 -0.69
CA SER A 161 6.57 29.41 0.35
C SER A 161 7.92 28.89 -0.18
N ALA A 162 8.63 29.68 -0.97
CA ALA A 162 9.87 29.25 -1.64
C ALA A 162 10.93 28.67 -0.68
N THR A 163 10.97 29.14 0.56
CA THR A 163 11.84 28.58 1.60
C THR A 163 11.35 27.26 2.14
N GLU A 164 10.05 27.08 2.32
CA GLU A 164 9.43 25.85 2.87
C GLU A 164 9.36 24.72 1.83
N SER A 165 9.16 25.06 0.54
CA SER A 165 9.10 24.09 -0.56
C SER A 165 10.48 23.73 -1.13
N TRP A 166 11.54 24.41 -0.71
CA TRP A 166 12.91 24.20 -1.20
C TRP A 166 13.40 22.75 -1.07
N PRO A 167 13.14 22.02 0.03
CA PRO A 167 13.55 20.61 0.14
C PRO A 167 12.96 19.75 -0.96
N ILE A 168 11.68 19.94 -1.29
CA ILE A 168 10.99 19.21 -2.36
C ILE A 168 11.59 19.59 -3.72
N ALA A 169 11.77 20.87 -3.99
CA ALA A 169 12.31 21.34 -5.27
C ALA A 169 13.74 20.84 -5.52
N ARG A 170 14.59 20.89 -4.48
CA ARG A 170 15.97 20.43 -4.55
C ARG A 170 16.09 18.94 -4.86
N ASP A 171 15.22 18.14 -4.26
CA ASP A 171 15.30 16.68 -4.29
C ASP A 171 14.29 16.05 -5.28
N TRP A 172 13.70 16.84 -6.19
CA TRP A 172 12.60 16.44 -7.07
C TRP A 172 12.85 15.18 -7.89
N GLN A 173 14.05 15.02 -8.43
CA GLN A 173 14.41 13.89 -9.30
C GLN A 173 15.37 12.90 -8.61
N LEU A 174 15.56 12.99 -7.32
CA LEU A 174 16.51 12.18 -6.59
C LEU A 174 15.96 10.77 -6.35
N SER A 175 16.78 9.75 -6.61
CA SER A 175 16.48 8.39 -6.18
C SER A 175 16.80 8.21 -4.68
N LEU A 176 16.26 7.14 -4.09
CA LEU A 176 16.57 6.76 -2.71
C LEU A 176 18.07 6.45 -2.54
N ASP A 177 18.65 5.72 -3.52
CA ASP A 177 20.08 5.40 -3.50
C ASP A 177 20.94 6.66 -3.55
N ASP A 178 20.63 7.63 -4.45
CA ASP A 178 21.35 8.90 -4.52
C ASP A 178 21.25 9.69 -3.22
N ALA A 179 20.06 9.72 -2.60
CA ALA A 179 19.84 10.42 -1.34
C ALA A 179 20.67 9.79 -0.21
N PHE A 180 20.69 8.49 -0.15
CA PHE A 180 21.46 7.72 0.84
C PHE A 180 22.96 7.82 0.58
N GLN A 181 23.39 7.71 -0.67
CA GLN A 181 24.80 7.85 -1.03
C GLN A 181 25.36 9.23 -0.65
N ARG A 182 24.56 10.30 -0.83
CA ARG A 182 24.95 11.67 -0.50
C ARG A 182 25.22 11.87 1.00
N ASP A 183 24.38 11.29 1.88
CA ASP A 183 24.47 11.53 3.31
C ASP A 183 25.18 10.42 4.09
N LEU A 184 25.06 9.17 3.64
CA LEU A 184 25.59 7.98 4.32
C LEU A 184 26.83 7.39 3.65
N GLY A 185 27.15 7.80 2.42
CA GLY A 185 28.30 7.25 1.67
C GLY A 185 28.17 5.73 1.53
N ASN A 186 29.24 5.00 1.85
CA ASN A 186 29.30 3.54 1.73
C ASN A 186 28.87 2.79 3.01
N CYS A 187 28.15 3.44 3.93
CA CYS A 187 27.69 2.78 5.15
C CYS A 187 26.41 1.95 4.87
N GLU A 188 26.58 0.78 4.29
CA GLU A 188 25.45 -0.09 3.91
C GLU A 188 24.62 -0.54 5.12
N GLY A 189 25.24 -0.70 6.30
CA GLY A 189 24.51 -1.02 7.53
C GLY A 189 23.46 0.05 7.89
N ALA A 190 23.84 1.34 7.82
CA ALA A 190 22.90 2.43 8.10
C ALA A 190 21.82 2.56 7.01
N LYS A 191 22.19 2.38 5.73
CA LYS A 191 21.23 2.36 4.63
C LYS A 191 20.20 1.25 4.79
N CYS A 192 20.65 0.03 5.06
CA CYS A 192 19.80 -1.14 5.28
C CYS A 192 18.92 -1.01 6.53
N ALA A 193 19.42 -0.39 7.61
CA ALA A 193 18.63 -0.16 8.81
C ALA A 193 17.49 0.85 8.56
N LEU A 194 17.77 1.97 7.86
CA LEU A 194 16.79 3.02 7.55
C LEU A 194 15.75 2.59 6.50
N ALA A 195 16.10 1.69 5.59
CA ALA A 195 15.22 1.19 4.55
C ALA A 195 14.93 -0.32 4.70
N ALA A 196 14.99 -0.85 5.90
CA ALA A 196 14.79 -2.27 6.15
C ALA A 196 13.41 -2.77 5.66
N ASN A 197 12.39 -1.92 5.73
CA ASN A 197 11.05 -2.16 5.24
C ASN A 197 10.83 -1.73 3.77
N LEU A 198 11.90 -1.60 2.96
CA LEU A 198 11.80 -1.20 1.54
C LEU A 198 10.80 -2.05 0.76
N ALA A 199 10.71 -3.35 1.08
CA ALA A 199 9.75 -4.26 0.47
C ALA A 199 8.28 -3.79 0.53
N TYR A 200 7.92 -2.87 1.42
CA TYR A 200 6.60 -2.25 1.46
C TYR A 200 6.43 -1.09 0.46
N TYR A 201 7.44 -0.72 -0.26
CA TYR A 201 7.43 0.43 -1.17
C TYR A 201 7.88 0.07 -2.58
N ALA A 202 9.00 -0.64 -2.68
CA ALA A 202 9.71 -0.93 -3.91
C ALA A 202 10.69 -2.11 -3.73
N ASP A 203 11.35 -2.47 -4.81
CA ASP A 203 12.37 -3.52 -4.88
C ASP A 203 13.75 -3.00 -5.27
N ASP A 204 13.85 -1.78 -5.83
CA ASP A 204 15.11 -1.19 -6.28
C ASP A 204 15.27 0.24 -5.75
N PRO A 205 16.18 0.51 -4.78
CA PRO A 205 16.41 1.85 -4.24
C PRO A 205 16.91 2.84 -5.28
N ARG A 206 17.56 2.38 -6.38
CA ARG A 206 18.03 3.23 -7.49
C ARG A 206 16.90 3.77 -8.34
N LYS A 207 15.73 3.10 -8.33
CA LYS A 207 14.52 3.49 -9.05
C LYS A 207 13.45 4.08 -8.14
N THR A 208 13.60 3.96 -6.83
CA THR A 208 12.65 4.48 -5.86
C THR A 208 12.83 5.99 -5.70
N TRP A 209 11.76 6.74 -5.83
CA TRP A 209 11.77 8.21 -5.66
C TRP A 209 12.00 8.58 -4.19
N TRP A 210 13.06 9.34 -3.93
CA TRP A 210 13.39 9.80 -2.58
C TRP A 210 12.24 10.53 -1.89
N LEU A 211 11.57 11.46 -2.58
CA LEU A 211 10.49 12.24 -1.95
C LEU A 211 9.30 11.36 -1.56
N PHE A 212 8.97 10.35 -2.37
CA PHE A 212 7.95 9.37 -1.99
C PHE A 212 8.38 8.60 -0.73
N PHE A 213 9.60 8.07 -0.72
CA PHE A 213 10.14 7.34 0.42
C PHE A 213 10.21 8.22 1.67
N ALA A 214 10.71 9.46 1.55
CA ALA A 214 10.82 10.40 2.66
C ALA A 214 9.45 10.76 3.28
N VAL A 215 8.39 10.86 2.48
CA VAL A 215 7.03 11.10 3.00
C VAL A 215 6.46 9.84 3.66
N ALA A 216 6.55 8.69 3.00
CA ALA A 216 5.98 7.44 3.51
C ALA A 216 6.72 6.95 4.77
N GLN A 217 8.05 6.87 4.71
CA GLN A 217 8.89 6.45 5.84
C GLN A 217 8.94 7.52 6.93
N GLY A 218 8.92 8.81 6.54
CA GLY A 218 8.90 9.92 7.47
C GLY A 218 7.64 9.96 8.33
N GLY A 219 6.50 9.65 7.76
CA GLY A 219 5.26 9.46 8.52
C GLY A 219 5.37 8.33 9.54
N TYR A 220 5.92 7.19 9.10
CA TYR A 220 6.14 6.04 9.95
C TYR A 220 7.16 6.30 11.08
N PHE A 221 8.28 6.95 10.76
CA PHE A 221 9.29 7.32 11.74
C PHE A 221 8.78 8.38 12.73
N GLY A 222 8.07 9.39 12.24
CA GLY A 222 7.67 10.53 13.05
C GLY A 222 6.48 10.28 13.98
N SER A 223 5.46 9.54 13.51
CA SER A 223 4.22 9.28 14.28
C SER A 223 4.15 7.87 14.88
N GLY A 224 5.03 6.97 14.45
CA GLY A 224 4.97 5.57 14.82
C GLY A 224 3.99 4.78 13.97
N GLY A 225 3.99 3.46 14.18
CA GLY A 225 3.09 2.50 13.55
C GLY A 225 1.86 2.22 14.41
N VAL A 226 0.73 2.02 13.74
CA VAL A 226 -0.50 1.51 14.38
C VAL A 226 -1.10 0.37 13.56
N PHE A 227 -1.80 -0.53 14.24
CA PHE A 227 -2.63 -1.56 13.63
C PHE A 227 -4.10 -1.24 13.87
N ILE A 228 -4.99 -1.72 13.02
CA ILE A 228 -6.44 -1.60 13.20
C ILE A 228 -6.95 -2.86 13.88
N ARG A 229 -7.46 -2.77 15.10
CA ARG A 229 -8.02 -3.92 15.81
C ARG A 229 -9.16 -4.57 15.00
N GLY A 230 -9.03 -5.86 14.74
CA GLY A 230 -9.93 -6.61 13.87
C GLY A 230 -9.66 -6.40 12.37
N GLY A 231 -8.49 -5.85 12.03
CA GLY A 231 -7.94 -5.73 10.68
C GLY A 231 -8.54 -4.62 9.82
N SER A 232 -7.94 -4.44 8.67
CA SER A 232 -8.23 -3.35 7.70
C SER A 232 -9.69 -3.34 7.18
N THR A 233 -10.37 -4.48 7.20
CA THR A 233 -11.81 -4.57 6.87
C THR A 233 -12.68 -3.64 7.74
N ARG A 234 -12.24 -3.33 8.98
CA ARG A 234 -12.96 -2.40 9.86
C ARG A 234 -13.03 -1.00 9.26
N LEU A 235 -11.92 -0.50 8.74
CA LEU A 235 -11.85 0.80 8.08
C LEU A 235 -12.69 0.81 6.79
N SER A 236 -12.55 -0.21 5.96
CA SER A 236 -13.32 -0.34 4.72
C SER A 236 -14.83 -0.36 4.97
N ARG A 237 -15.28 -1.10 5.99
CA ARG A 237 -16.69 -1.15 6.40
C ARG A 237 -17.17 0.18 6.98
N ALA A 238 -16.33 0.90 7.74
CA ALA A 238 -16.68 2.20 8.28
C ALA A 238 -16.91 3.23 7.17
N LEU A 239 -16.03 3.28 6.16
CA LEU A 239 -16.20 4.14 4.99
C LEU A 239 -17.48 3.81 4.20
N ALA A 240 -17.74 2.53 3.93
CA ALA A 240 -18.96 2.08 3.26
C ALA A 240 -20.23 2.38 4.08
N LYS A 241 -20.14 2.35 5.42
CA LYS A 241 -21.23 2.75 6.31
C LYS A 241 -21.57 4.22 6.17
N VAL A 242 -20.56 5.10 6.01
CA VAL A 242 -20.82 6.54 5.73
C VAL A 242 -21.62 6.70 4.45
N VAL A 243 -21.25 6.00 3.36
CA VAL A 243 -21.99 6.02 2.09
C VAL A 243 -23.46 5.66 2.31
N LYS A 244 -23.73 4.52 2.96
CA LYS A 244 -25.09 4.03 3.21
C LYS A 244 -25.90 4.96 4.11
N GLN A 245 -25.30 5.49 5.17
CA GLN A 245 -25.97 6.41 6.10
C GLN A 245 -26.30 7.75 5.46
N SER A 246 -25.57 8.16 4.43
CA SER A 246 -25.84 9.37 3.65
C SER A 246 -26.79 9.13 2.46
N GLY A 247 -27.44 7.96 2.38
CA GLY A 247 -28.44 7.66 1.34
C GLY A 247 -27.85 7.10 0.03
N GLY A 248 -26.59 6.75 0.00
CA GLY A 248 -25.94 6.04 -1.12
C GLY A 248 -26.17 4.53 -1.07
N ASP A 249 -25.83 3.87 -2.16
CA ASP A 249 -25.96 2.42 -2.33
C ASP A 249 -24.59 1.75 -2.46
N VAL A 250 -24.45 0.52 -1.94
CA VAL A 250 -23.24 -0.31 -2.08
C VAL A 250 -23.65 -1.69 -2.56
N PHE A 251 -23.27 -2.01 -3.79
CA PHE A 251 -23.57 -3.25 -4.48
C PHE A 251 -22.36 -4.19 -4.41
N LEU A 252 -22.45 -5.27 -3.64
CA LEU A 252 -21.41 -6.31 -3.55
C LEU A 252 -21.76 -7.48 -4.46
N GLY A 253 -20.72 -8.22 -4.92
CA GLY A 253 -20.89 -9.31 -5.87
C GLY A 253 -21.40 -8.83 -7.23
N ARG A 254 -21.17 -7.56 -7.57
CA ARG A 254 -21.61 -6.93 -8.82
C ARG A 254 -20.41 -6.36 -9.57
N ARG A 255 -20.15 -6.89 -10.76
CA ARG A 255 -19.03 -6.45 -11.61
C ARG A 255 -19.52 -5.39 -12.59
N ALA A 256 -18.86 -4.25 -12.62
CA ALA A 256 -19.02 -3.28 -13.71
C ALA A 256 -18.60 -3.94 -15.03
N THR A 257 -19.45 -3.83 -16.05
CA THR A 257 -19.26 -4.49 -17.36
C THR A 257 -19.03 -3.50 -18.48
N ASP A 258 -19.57 -2.29 -18.37
CA ASP A 258 -19.48 -1.25 -19.40
C ASP A 258 -19.71 0.14 -18.80
N ILE A 259 -19.11 1.17 -19.42
CA ILE A 259 -19.34 2.58 -19.17
C ILE A 259 -19.84 3.22 -20.45
N GLU A 260 -21.11 3.63 -20.46
CA GLU A 260 -21.68 4.39 -21.56
C GLU A 260 -21.04 5.78 -21.66
N ILE A 261 -20.68 6.20 -22.85
CA ILE A 261 -20.19 7.56 -23.13
C ILE A 261 -21.18 8.25 -24.05
N ASP A 262 -21.62 9.43 -23.68
CA ASP A 262 -22.54 10.25 -24.47
C ASP A 262 -21.85 11.01 -25.63
N ASP A 263 -22.64 11.72 -26.43
CA ASP A 263 -22.14 12.48 -27.58
C ASP A 263 -21.21 13.66 -27.17
N THR A 264 -21.22 14.07 -25.89
CA THR A 264 -20.30 15.08 -25.35
C THR A 264 -18.97 14.47 -24.90
N GLY A 265 -18.85 13.15 -24.92
CA GLY A 265 -17.67 12.40 -24.50
C GLY A 265 -17.60 12.16 -23.00
N ARG A 266 -18.71 12.32 -22.26
CA ARG A 266 -18.83 12.09 -20.83
C ARG A 266 -19.52 10.75 -20.52
N PRO A 267 -19.31 10.15 -19.32
CA PRO A 267 -20.13 9.03 -18.89
C PRO A 267 -21.63 9.39 -18.90
N ALA A 268 -22.47 8.44 -19.33
CA ALA A 268 -23.92 8.52 -19.26
C ALA A 268 -24.53 7.46 -18.34
N GLY A 269 -23.74 6.41 -18.04
CA GLY A 269 -24.12 5.34 -17.14
C GLY A 269 -23.06 4.28 -16.99
N VAL A 270 -23.23 3.46 -15.97
CA VAL A 270 -22.39 2.27 -15.69
C VAL A 270 -23.29 1.04 -15.68
N HIS A 271 -22.96 0.05 -16.48
CA HIS A 271 -23.60 -1.26 -16.45
C HIS A 271 -22.86 -2.19 -15.48
N HIS A 272 -23.61 -3.01 -14.75
CA HIS A 272 -23.04 -4.00 -13.86
C HIS A 272 -23.89 -5.28 -13.83
N ALA A 273 -23.26 -6.42 -13.63
CA ALA A 273 -23.90 -7.73 -13.59
C ALA A 273 -23.44 -8.54 -12.37
N GLY A 274 -24.24 -9.49 -11.95
CA GLY A 274 -23.89 -10.51 -10.96
C GLY A 274 -22.93 -11.57 -11.52
N PRO A 275 -22.42 -12.48 -10.66
CA PRO A 275 -21.37 -13.43 -11.03
C PRO A 275 -21.80 -14.49 -12.04
N ASN A 276 -23.10 -14.77 -12.17
CA ASN A 276 -23.64 -15.90 -12.96
C ASN A 276 -24.31 -15.45 -14.28
N GLY A 277 -23.90 -14.31 -14.85
CA GLY A 277 -24.51 -13.80 -16.09
C GLY A 277 -25.95 -13.30 -15.90
N GLU A 278 -26.30 -12.87 -14.68
CA GLU A 278 -27.56 -12.17 -14.41
C GLU A 278 -27.70 -10.95 -15.31
N ALA A 279 -28.96 -10.57 -15.57
CA ALA A 279 -29.24 -9.39 -16.38
C ALA A 279 -28.45 -8.17 -15.88
N SER A 280 -27.87 -7.44 -16.84
CA SER A 280 -27.13 -6.24 -16.54
C SER A 280 -28.10 -5.15 -16.06
N ASP A 281 -27.77 -4.56 -14.91
CA ASP A 281 -28.45 -3.38 -14.39
C ASP A 281 -27.68 -2.12 -14.80
N ARG A 282 -28.39 -1.00 -14.95
CA ARG A 282 -27.81 0.28 -15.37
C ARG A 282 -27.95 1.33 -14.26
N LEU A 283 -26.83 2.00 -13.93
CA LEU A 283 -26.79 3.14 -13.03
C LEU A 283 -26.48 4.41 -13.86
N ALA A 284 -27.46 5.30 -13.98
CA ALA A 284 -27.29 6.54 -14.73
C ALA A 284 -26.42 7.54 -13.95
N THR A 285 -25.39 8.08 -14.58
CA THR A 285 -24.49 9.10 -14.00
C THR A 285 -23.65 9.78 -15.06
N GLN A 286 -23.25 11.02 -14.82
CA GLN A 286 -22.23 11.74 -15.62
C GLN A 286 -20.86 11.78 -14.95
N THR A 287 -20.72 11.13 -13.79
CA THR A 287 -19.47 11.11 -13.03
C THR A 287 -19.14 9.68 -12.59
N VAL A 288 -18.01 9.18 -13.03
CA VAL A 288 -17.49 7.85 -12.65
C VAL A 288 -16.13 8.00 -11.98
N LEU A 289 -15.99 7.36 -10.82
CA LEU A 289 -14.71 7.26 -10.12
C LEU A 289 -14.27 5.80 -10.11
N ALA A 290 -13.11 5.51 -10.72
CA ALA A 290 -12.60 4.17 -10.87
C ALA A 290 -11.57 3.83 -9.80
N GLY A 291 -11.85 2.79 -9.00
CA GLY A 291 -10.94 2.20 -8.02
C GLY A 291 -9.99 1.16 -8.61
N CYS A 292 -10.02 0.92 -9.92
CA CYS A 292 -9.21 -0.06 -10.63
C CYS A 292 -8.03 0.58 -11.38
N ALA A 293 -7.18 -0.27 -11.98
CA ALA A 293 -6.09 0.17 -12.84
C ALA A 293 -6.60 0.79 -14.15
N PRO A 294 -5.87 1.75 -14.76
CA PRO A 294 -6.25 2.34 -16.04
C PRO A 294 -6.47 1.33 -17.17
N SER A 295 -5.69 0.25 -17.23
CA SER A 295 -5.87 -0.82 -18.21
C SER A 295 -7.21 -1.55 -18.04
N MET A 296 -7.60 -1.83 -16.79
CA MET A 296 -8.90 -2.43 -16.47
C MET A 296 -10.06 -1.48 -16.75
N LEU A 297 -9.86 -0.20 -16.47
CA LEU A 297 -10.85 0.85 -16.76
C LEU A 297 -11.06 1.00 -18.28
N ALA A 298 -10.00 0.87 -19.06
CA ALA A 298 -10.07 0.93 -20.52
C ALA A 298 -10.95 -0.18 -21.10
N GLU A 299 -10.95 -1.38 -20.49
CA GLU A 299 -11.79 -2.50 -20.93
C GLU A 299 -13.29 -2.21 -20.78
N LEU A 300 -13.67 -1.32 -19.85
CA LEU A 300 -15.05 -0.90 -19.61
C LEU A 300 -15.51 0.21 -20.58
N LEU A 301 -14.62 0.79 -21.35
CA LEU A 301 -14.92 1.88 -22.26
C LEU A 301 -15.15 1.40 -23.70
N PRO A 302 -15.94 2.15 -24.51
CA PRO A 302 -15.99 1.96 -25.96
C PRO A 302 -14.57 1.97 -26.55
N GLU A 303 -14.32 1.11 -27.52
CA GLU A 303 -12.99 0.91 -28.12
C GLU A 303 -12.33 2.23 -28.56
N ALA A 304 -13.09 3.12 -29.18
CA ALA A 304 -12.63 4.44 -29.64
C ALA A 304 -12.09 5.36 -28.51
N LYS A 305 -12.36 5.07 -27.24
CA LYS A 305 -11.92 5.86 -26.08
C LYS A 305 -10.74 5.25 -25.32
N ARG A 306 -10.41 3.97 -25.56
CA ARG A 306 -9.40 3.23 -24.81
C ARG A 306 -8.01 3.83 -24.95
N ASP A 307 -7.59 4.12 -26.16
CA ASP A 307 -6.29 4.72 -26.43
C ASP A 307 -6.14 6.12 -25.83
N THR A 308 -7.21 6.92 -25.88
CA THR A 308 -7.25 8.23 -25.24
C THR A 308 -7.07 8.11 -23.73
N LEU A 309 -7.78 7.17 -23.08
CA LEU A 309 -7.62 6.92 -21.65
C LEU A 309 -6.20 6.50 -21.30
N LEU A 310 -5.62 5.57 -22.06
CA LEU A 310 -4.33 4.95 -21.73
C LEU A 310 -3.11 5.82 -22.04
N ALA A 311 -3.25 6.85 -22.88
CA ALA A 311 -2.13 7.67 -23.34
C ALA A 311 -1.25 8.24 -22.19
N PRO A 312 -1.78 8.80 -21.08
CA PRO A 312 -0.96 9.35 -20.00
C PRO A 312 -0.22 8.29 -19.17
N TYR A 313 -0.62 7.03 -19.29
CA TYR A 313 -0.08 5.93 -18.46
C TYR A 313 0.92 5.05 -19.21
N ARG A 314 1.15 5.34 -20.50
CA ARG A 314 2.14 4.63 -21.32
C ARG A 314 3.54 4.84 -20.77
N GLY A 315 4.28 3.75 -20.60
CA GLY A 315 5.64 3.78 -20.05
C GLY A 315 5.73 3.85 -18.53
N LEU A 316 4.59 3.93 -17.81
CA LEU A 316 4.61 3.79 -16.36
C LEU A 316 4.71 2.32 -15.94
N THR A 317 5.63 2.03 -15.04
CA THR A 317 5.85 0.69 -14.50
C THR A 317 4.79 0.38 -13.43
N PRO A 318 4.09 -0.77 -13.48
CA PRO A 318 3.30 -1.24 -12.33
C PRO A 318 4.18 -1.42 -11.09
N SER A 319 3.64 -1.20 -9.91
CA SER A 319 4.35 -1.44 -8.66
C SER A 319 4.63 -2.93 -8.45
N ILE A 320 5.46 -3.21 -7.47
CA ILE A 320 5.72 -4.57 -6.98
C ILE A 320 4.43 -5.28 -6.54
N SER A 321 4.50 -6.59 -6.45
CA SER A 321 3.64 -7.46 -5.67
C SER A 321 4.41 -7.99 -4.47
N LEU A 322 3.73 -8.76 -3.62
CA LEU A 322 4.34 -9.45 -2.49
C LEU A 322 3.99 -10.94 -2.53
N PHE A 323 4.92 -11.77 -2.05
CA PHE A 323 4.54 -13.06 -1.49
C PHE A 323 4.24 -12.90 0.00
N CYS A 324 3.35 -13.74 0.53
CA CYS A 324 3.11 -13.85 1.95
C CYS A 324 3.02 -15.32 2.36
N ALA A 325 3.82 -15.70 3.37
CA ALA A 325 3.66 -16.97 4.07
C ALA A 325 2.95 -16.67 5.41
N HIS A 326 1.77 -17.24 5.59
CA HIS A 326 0.97 -17.09 6.80
C HIS A 326 1.04 -18.36 7.62
N PHE A 327 1.29 -18.20 8.92
CA PHE A 327 1.40 -19.29 9.88
C PHE A 327 0.40 -19.10 11.01
N GLY A 328 -0.41 -20.12 11.29
CA GLY A 328 -1.26 -20.22 12.47
C GLY A 328 -0.49 -20.88 13.58
N MET A 329 -0.19 -20.13 14.62
CA MET A 329 0.60 -20.60 15.76
C MET A 329 -0.31 -21.08 16.90
N LYS A 330 -0.06 -22.28 17.43
CA LYS A 330 -0.77 -22.83 18.60
C LYS A 330 -0.34 -22.25 19.93
N GLN A 331 0.76 -21.52 19.96
CA GLN A 331 1.28 -20.87 21.16
C GLN A 331 1.78 -19.46 20.82
N GLN A 332 1.96 -18.65 21.85
CA GLN A 332 2.49 -17.29 21.71
C GLN A 332 3.89 -17.33 21.07
N PRO A 333 4.10 -16.66 19.92
CA PRO A 333 5.42 -16.60 19.26
C PRO A 333 6.51 -16.04 20.18
N ALA A 334 6.14 -15.19 21.13
CA ALA A 334 7.04 -14.65 22.14
C ALA A 334 7.69 -15.75 23.01
N ASN A 335 7.01 -16.89 23.25
CA ASN A 335 7.55 -18.03 23.98
C ASN A 335 8.70 -18.73 23.22
N LEU A 336 8.72 -18.57 21.90
CA LEU A 336 9.76 -19.08 21.01
C LEU A 336 10.89 -18.07 20.76
N GLY A 337 10.78 -16.87 21.36
CA GLY A 337 11.77 -15.79 21.17
C GLY A 337 11.37 -14.72 20.16
N LEU A 338 10.29 -14.88 19.39
CA LEU A 338 9.75 -13.86 18.49
C LEU A 338 8.87 -12.89 19.28
N LYS A 339 9.51 -11.91 19.95
CA LYS A 339 8.85 -11.00 20.90
C LYS A 339 8.31 -9.73 20.24
N GLY A 340 9.05 -9.18 19.25
CA GLY A 340 8.66 -7.95 18.56
C GLY A 340 7.47 -8.16 17.64
N TYR A 341 6.75 -7.08 17.34
CA TYR A 341 5.67 -7.10 16.35
C TYR A 341 6.21 -7.27 14.93
N SER A 342 7.18 -6.44 14.54
CA SER A 342 7.80 -6.46 13.22
C SER A 342 9.29 -6.78 13.31
N THR A 343 9.75 -7.82 12.62
CA THR A 343 11.16 -8.19 12.53
C THR A 343 11.55 -8.37 11.07
N ILE A 344 12.62 -7.69 10.66
CA ILE A 344 13.12 -7.76 9.29
C ILE A 344 14.41 -8.56 9.28
N LEU A 345 14.40 -9.68 8.58
CA LEU A 345 15.54 -10.57 8.43
C LEU A 345 16.22 -10.28 7.09
N LEU A 346 17.41 -9.73 7.15
CA LEU A 346 18.28 -9.52 5.98
C LEU A 346 19.19 -10.73 5.84
N PRO A 347 19.20 -11.42 4.69
CA PRO A 347 20.02 -12.61 4.52
C PRO A 347 21.52 -12.25 4.42
N ASP A 348 22.39 -13.18 4.83
CA ASP A 348 23.84 -12.97 4.90
C ASP A 348 24.49 -12.69 3.54
N TRP A 349 23.86 -13.12 2.44
CA TRP A 349 24.37 -12.83 1.10
C TRP A 349 24.16 -11.36 0.66
N MET A 350 23.28 -10.61 1.34
CA MET A 350 23.12 -9.18 1.10
C MET A 350 24.30 -8.41 1.70
N THR A 351 24.96 -7.65 0.86
CA THR A 351 26.09 -6.77 1.23
C THR A 351 25.75 -5.29 1.08
N SER A 352 24.65 -4.98 0.42
CA SER A 352 24.21 -3.64 0.06
C SER A 352 22.69 -3.55 0.03
N LEU A 353 22.14 -2.35 0.27
CA LEU A 353 20.73 -2.07 0.08
C LEU A 353 20.28 -2.34 -1.38
N ASN A 354 21.18 -2.14 -2.35
CA ASN A 354 20.88 -2.36 -3.78
C ASN A 354 20.66 -3.85 -4.14
N ASP A 355 21.02 -4.77 -3.24
CA ASP A 355 20.78 -6.21 -3.43
C ASP A 355 19.28 -6.60 -3.34
N TYR A 356 18.41 -5.69 -2.85
CA TYR A 356 16.95 -5.87 -2.91
C TYR A 356 16.45 -6.13 -4.33
N ALA A 357 17.03 -5.47 -5.33
CA ALA A 357 16.65 -5.69 -6.74
C ALA A 357 16.90 -7.14 -7.20
N ALA A 358 18.02 -7.75 -6.77
CA ALA A 358 18.32 -9.14 -7.09
C ALA A 358 17.47 -10.12 -6.25
N ALA A 359 17.07 -9.72 -5.04
CA ALA A 359 16.24 -10.54 -4.16
C ALA A 359 14.83 -10.78 -4.71
N ALA A 360 14.26 -9.80 -5.42
CA ALA A 360 12.93 -9.87 -6.00
C ALA A 360 12.76 -10.99 -7.05
N ASP A 361 13.84 -11.39 -7.71
CA ASP A 361 13.85 -12.43 -8.74
C ASP A 361 14.10 -13.84 -8.20
N LEU A 362 14.41 -14.01 -6.92
CA LEU A 362 14.73 -15.32 -6.34
C LEU A 362 13.56 -16.31 -6.44
N LEU A 363 12.32 -15.83 -6.39
CA LEU A 363 11.14 -16.69 -6.47
C LEU A 363 10.91 -17.28 -7.87
N ALA A 364 11.65 -16.85 -8.88
CA ALA A 364 11.59 -17.41 -10.23
C ALA A 364 12.05 -18.88 -10.30
N ALA A 365 12.79 -19.36 -9.30
CA ALA A 365 13.22 -20.73 -9.15
C ALA A 365 12.82 -21.31 -7.78
N ALA A 366 13.02 -22.59 -7.56
CA ALA A 366 12.95 -23.18 -6.23
C ALA A 366 14.09 -22.62 -5.34
N PRO A 367 13.90 -22.50 -4.02
CA PRO A 367 14.92 -21.99 -3.13
C PRO A 367 16.18 -22.87 -3.20
N ALA A 368 17.35 -22.22 -3.31
CA ALA A 368 18.66 -22.88 -3.40
C ALA A 368 19.58 -22.40 -2.27
N GLY A 369 19.07 -22.34 -1.04
CA GLY A 369 19.80 -21.85 0.12
C GLY A 369 19.92 -20.32 0.19
N ARG A 370 19.30 -19.58 -0.71
CA ARG A 370 19.23 -18.11 -0.69
C ARG A 370 17.79 -17.66 -0.51
N LEU A 371 17.53 -16.91 0.54
CA LEU A 371 16.22 -16.28 0.76
C LEU A 371 16.29 -14.78 0.44
N PRO A 372 15.16 -14.18 0.02
CA PRO A 372 15.06 -12.72 -0.04
C PRO A 372 15.00 -12.13 1.38
N PRO A 373 15.10 -10.80 1.54
CA PRO A 373 14.72 -10.13 2.78
C PRO A 373 13.30 -10.53 3.19
N LEU A 374 13.13 -10.87 4.46
CA LEU A 374 11.84 -11.31 5.01
C LEU A 374 11.36 -10.32 6.06
N THR A 375 10.14 -9.84 5.93
CA THR A 375 9.46 -9.11 6.99
C THR A 375 8.56 -10.05 7.74
N VAL A 376 8.88 -10.32 9.00
CA VAL A 376 8.12 -11.20 9.92
C VAL A 376 7.25 -10.34 10.81
N VAL A 377 5.94 -10.53 10.71
CA VAL A 377 4.92 -9.80 11.48
C VAL A 377 4.26 -10.75 12.46
N ASN A 378 4.47 -10.52 13.75
CA ASN A 378 3.87 -11.26 14.85
C ASN A 378 2.63 -10.53 15.36
N TYR A 379 1.45 -10.88 14.85
CA TYR A 379 0.21 -10.26 15.32
C TYR A 379 -0.10 -10.57 16.80
N GLY A 380 0.43 -11.68 17.34
CA GLY A 380 0.29 -12.03 18.76
C GLY A 380 1.01 -11.08 19.73
N ALA A 381 1.86 -10.18 19.24
CA ALA A 381 2.47 -9.13 20.04
C ALA A 381 1.53 -7.95 20.35
N LEU A 382 0.34 -7.91 19.74
CA LEU A 382 -0.67 -6.87 19.91
C LEU A 382 -2.01 -7.47 20.34
N ASP A 383 -2.88 -6.64 20.90
CA ASP A 383 -4.31 -6.93 20.99
C ASP A 383 -4.95 -6.65 19.61
N ASN A 384 -4.67 -7.55 18.67
CA ASN A 384 -4.96 -7.36 17.24
C ASN A 384 -6.43 -7.61 16.86
N GLY A 385 -7.18 -8.40 17.66
CA GLY A 385 -8.57 -8.77 17.39
C GLY A 385 -8.77 -9.67 16.16
N LEU A 386 -7.72 -10.37 15.70
CA LEU A 386 -7.75 -11.37 14.61
C LEU A 386 -7.72 -12.81 15.13
N ASP A 387 -7.39 -13.01 16.41
CA ASP A 387 -7.19 -14.33 17.00
C ASP A 387 -8.51 -15.08 17.05
N ASP A 388 -8.70 -15.98 16.10
CA ASP A 388 -9.85 -16.86 16.00
C ASP A 388 -9.43 -18.30 16.35
N GLU A 389 -10.30 -19.01 17.07
CA GLU A 389 -10.20 -20.45 17.32
C GLU A 389 -8.86 -20.92 17.95
N GLY A 390 -8.15 -19.99 18.64
CA GLY A 390 -6.93 -20.31 19.38
C GLY A 390 -5.65 -20.30 18.55
N HIS A 391 -5.70 -19.83 17.30
CA HIS A 391 -4.51 -19.63 16.48
C HIS A 391 -4.08 -18.16 16.46
N ILE A 392 -2.78 -17.95 16.60
CA ILE A 392 -2.15 -16.64 16.52
C ILE A 392 -1.51 -16.50 15.14
N LEU A 393 -1.84 -15.44 14.43
CA LEU A 393 -1.29 -15.20 13.09
C LEU A 393 0.14 -14.68 13.18
N VAL A 394 1.05 -15.33 12.43
CA VAL A 394 2.35 -14.78 12.04
C VAL A 394 2.41 -14.73 10.53
N THR A 395 2.77 -13.58 9.97
CA THR A 395 2.92 -13.40 8.52
C THR A 395 4.36 -13.09 8.17
N VAL A 396 4.89 -13.74 7.15
CA VAL A 396 6.17 -13.42 6.53
C VAL A 396 5.93 -12.90 5.13
N ALA A 397 6.39 -11.69 4.87
CA ALA A 397 6.22 -11.05 3.56
C ALA A 397 7.57 -10.69 2.94
N GLY A 398 7.59 -10.67 1.62
CA GLY A 398 8.71 -10.18 0.82
C GLY A 398 8.27 -9.83 -0.59
N VAL A 399 9.14 -9.18 -1.36
CA VAL A 399 8.83 -8.77 -2.73
C VAL A 399 8.62 -9.97 -3.63
N ASP A 400 7.62 -9.89 -4.49
CA ASP A 400 7.34 -10.88 -5.53
C ASP A 400 6.93 -10.19 -6.83
N HIS A 401 7.17 -10.86 -7.94
CA HIS A 401 6.78 -10.43 -9.27
C HIS A 401 5.98 -11.51 -10.00
N ILE A 402 4.98 -11.09 -10.78
CA ILE A 402 4.16 -12.04 -11.56
C ILE A 402 5.00 -12.89 -12.52
N GLN A 403 6.11 -12.35 -13.01
CA GLN A 403 7.04 -13.05 -13.90
C GLN A 403 7.63 -14.29 -13.27
N ASN A 404 7.84 -14.30 -11.94
CA ASN A 404 8.35 -15.44 -11.18
C ASN A 404 7.46 -16.69 -11.33
N TRP A 405 6.18 -16.50 -11.63
CA TRP A 405 5.15 -17.54 -11.72
C TRP A 405 4.65 -17.77 -13.16
N SER A 406 5.26 -17.09 -14.15
CA SER A 406 4.84 -17.18 -15.55
C SER A 406 5.27 -18.49 -16.18
N GLY A 407 4.41 -19.04 -17.05
CA GLY A 407 4.73 -20.27 -17.81
C GLY A 407 4.65 -21.57 -17.01
N LEU A 408 4.31 -21.53 -15.72
CA LEU A 408 4.20 -22.71 -14.87
C LEU A 408 2.83 -23.40 -15.04
N SER A 409 2.85 -24.71 -15.07
CA SER A 409 1.66 -25.52 -14.83
C SER A 409 1.21 -25.37 -13.36
N LYS A 410 -0.04 -25.80 -13.07
CA LYS A 410 -0.55 -25.76 -11.70
C LYS A 410 0.27 -26.59 -10.71
N ASP A 411 0.81 -27.71 -11.16
CA ASP A 411 1.60 -28.61 -10.31
C ASP A 411 2.99 -28.06 -10.05
N GLU A 412 3.63 -27.47 -11.07
CA GLU A 412 4.91 -26.78 -10.91
C GLU A 412 4.80 -25.56 -9.99
N GLU A 413 3.72 -24.79 -10.13
CA GLU A 413 3.45 -23.67 -9.23
C GLU A 413 3.27 -24.14 -7.80
N ARG A 414 2.46 -25.20 -7.58
CA ARG A 414 2.25 -25.77 -6.25
C ARG A 414 3.57 -26.24 -5.64
N ALA A 415 4.35 -27.04 -6.37
CA ALA A 415 5.64 -27.54 -5.91
C ALA A 415 6.61 -26.41 -5.53
N ARG A 416 6.65 -25.33 -6.33
CA ARG A 416 7.49 -24.17 -6.03
C ARG A 416 7.01 -23.41 -4.79
N ARG A 417 5.70 -23.21 -4.64
CA ARG A 417 5.10 -22.59 -3.44
C ARG A 417 5.43 -23.38 -2.17
N ASP A 418 5.26 -24.71 -2.23
CA ASP A 418 5.54 -25.60 -1.10
C ASP A 418 7.02 -25.53 -0.73
N ALA A 419 7.93 -25.57 -1.73
CA ALA A 419 9.37 -25.45 -1.50
C ALA A 419 9.77 -24.11 -0.85
N TRP A 420 9.16 -22.97 -1.27
CA TRP A 420 9.41 -21.66 -0.65
C TRP A 420 8.84 -21.57 0.77
N LEU A 421 7.64 -22.12 1.00
CA LEU A 421 7.04 -22.19 2.32
C LEU A 421 7.91 -22.99 3.30
N ASP A 422 8.40 -24.15 2.86
CA ASP A 422 9.27 -25.01 3.67
C ASP A 422 10.62 -24.32 3.97
N ALA A 423 11.21 -23.63 2.99
CA ALA A 423 12.47 -22.91 3.19
C ALA A 423 12.34 -21.76 4.19
N ILE A 424 11.25 -20.98 4.10
CA ILE A 424 10.94 -19.90 5.05
C ILE A 424 10.71 -20.48 6.44
N LEU A 425 9.92 -21.56 6.54
CA LEU A 425 9.63 -22.23 7.79
C LEU A 425 10.91 -22.76 8.47
N ALA A 426 11.80 -23.39 7.70
CA ALA A 426 13.08 -23.89 8.21
C ALA A 426 13.95 -22.75 8.76
N THR A 427 14.00 -21.61 8.06
CA THR A 427 14.74 -20.42 8.52
C THR A 427 14.17 -19.85 9.81
N LEU A 428 12.83 -19.83 9.94
CA LEU A 428 12.19 -19.36 11.17
C LEU A 428 12.41 -20.35 12.33
N ASP A 429 12.40 -21.66 12.06
CA ASP A 429 12.63 -22.69 13.09
C ASP A 429 14.08 -22.71 13.58
N GLU A 430 15.05 -22.48 12.68
CA GLU A 430 16.46 -22.31 13.05
C GLU A 430 16.65 -21.10 13.98
N ARG A 431 15.95 -20.00 13.71
CA ARG A 431 16.05 -18.78 14.49
C ARG A 431 15.22 -18.79 15.76
N TYR A 432 14.07 -19.42 15.72
CA TYR A 432 13.07 -19.52 16.79
C TYR A 432 12.74 -21.01 17.01
N PRO A 433 13.58 -21.76 17.72
CA PRO A 433 13.43 -23.21 17.86
C PRO A 433 12.03 -23.63 18.35
N GLY A 434 11.39 -24.56 17.63
CA GLY A 434 10.02 -25.01 17.86
C GLY A 434 8.97 -24.23 17.07
N PHE A 435 9.36 -23.28 16.22
CA PHE A 435 8.42 -22.53 15.37
C PHE A 435 7.67 -23.45 14.40
N ALA A 436 8.40 -24.38 13.76
CA ALA A 436 7.80 -25.31 12.80
C ALA A 436 6.79 -26.28 13.44
N GLU A 437 7.02 -26.70 14.70
CA GLU A 437 6.08 -27.53 15.46
C GLU A 437 4.84 -26.75 15.89
N ALA A 438 5.03 -25.49 16.25
CA ALA A 438 3.94 -24.61 16.70
C ALA A 438 3.05 -24.13 15.55
N ALA A 439 3.57 -24.07 14.30
CA ALA A 439 2.87 -23.61 13.11
C ALA A 439 2.14 -24.77 12.40
N ASP A 440 0.88 -25.02 12.74
CA ASP A 440 0.09 -26.11 12.17
C ASP A 440 -0.77 -25.73 10.95
N GLU A 441 -1.19 -24.47 10.86
CA GLU A 441 -1.84 -23.90 9.68
C GLU A 441 -0.83 -23.08 8.86
N ARG A 442 -0.77 -23.34 7.55
CA ARG A 442 0.24 -22.73 6.67
C ARG A 442 -0.38 -22.37 5.33
N VAL A 443 -0.18 -21.14 4.89
CA VAL A 443 -0.70 -20.63 3.61
C VAL A 443 0.38 -19.81 2.91
N PHE A 444 0.60 -20.06 1.62
CA PHE A 444 1.51 -19.26 0.81
C PHE A 444 0.76 -18.53 -0.31
N VAL A 445 0.82 -17.23 -0.30
CA VAL A 445 0.21 -16.31 -1.28
C VAL A 445 1.31 -15.75 -2.19
N THR A 446 1.04 -15.66 -3.50
CA THR A 446 1.99 -15.19 -4.51
C THR A 446 1.45 -13.96 -5.24
N ALA A 447 2.28 -13.32 -6.05
CA ALA A 447 1.86 -12.26 -6.96
C ALA A 447 0.72 -12.69 -7.89
N ARG A 448 0.65 -13.99 -8.24
CA ARG A 448 -0.45 -14.55 -9.04
C ARG A 448 -1.76 -14.58 -8.25
N SER A 449 -1.72 -15.03 -7.01
CA SER A 449 -2.89 -15.01 -6.10
C SER A 449 -3.40 -13.58 -5.91
N THR A 450 -2.48 -12.64 -5.69
CA THR A 450 -2.79 -11.21 -5.54
C THR A 450 -3.42 -10.62 -6.80
N ARG A 451 -2.87 -10.92 -7.98
CA ARG A 451 -3.44 -10.51 -9.27
C ARG A 451 -4.87 -11.01 -9.44
N ASP A 452 -5.11 -12.27 -9.16
CA ASP A 452 -6.41 -12.90 -9.38
C ASP A 452 -7.48 -12.33 -8.41
N TYR A 453 -7.08 -12.03 -7.17
CA TYR A 453 -7.98 -11.42 -6.17
C TYR A 453 -8.22 -9.93 -6.44
N LEU A 454 -7.18 -9.13 -6.67
CA LEU A 454 -7.29 -7.68 -6.85
C LEU A 454 -7.65 -7.29 -8.30
N ALA A 455 -7.44 -8.17 -9.28
CA ALA A 455 -7.49 -7.88 -10.72
C ALA A 455 -6.60 -6.67 -11.09
N THR A 456 -5.38 -6.63 -10.58
CA THR A 456 -4.41 -5.59 -10.92
C THR A 456 -3.37 -6.12 -11.90
N PRO A 457 -2.89 -5.28 -12.82
CA PRO A 457 -1.81 -5.68 -13.74
C PRO A 457 -0.61 -6.19 -12.95
N GLY A 458 -0.13 -7.37 -13.29
CA GLY A 458 1.03 -7.97 -12.62
C GLY A 458 0.87 -8.30 -11.13
N GLY A 459 -0.34 -8.19 -10.57
CA GLY A 459 -0.54 -8.30 -9.12
C GLY A 459 -0.08 -7.06 -8.34
N ALA A 460 0.11 -5.93 -9.03
CA ALA A 460 0.56 -4.68 -8.42
C ALA A 460 -0.35 -4.25 -7.26
N ILE A 461 0.25 -3.98 -6.09
CA ILE A 461 -0.48 -3.65 -4.85
C ILE A 461 -0.51 -2.14 -4.57
N TYR A 462 0.41 -1.36 -5.13
CA TYR A 462 0.56 0.06 -4.89
C TYR A 462 0.28 0.95 -6.10
N GLY A 463 -0.34 0.41 -7.15
CA GLY A 463 -0.57 1.12 -8.40
C GLY A 463 0.67 1.14 -9.29
N PHE A 464 1.18 2.33 -9.63
CA PHE A 464 2.45 2.46 -10.36
C PHE A 464 3.63 2.55 -9.40
N ALA A 465 4.79 2.05 -9.83
CA ALA A 465 6.04 2.15 -9.09
C ALA A 465 6.36 3.62 -8.75
N PRO A 466 6.86 3.91 -7.55
CA PRO A 466 7.18 5.28 -7.14
C PRO A 466 8.55 5.70 -7.69
N GLU A 467 8.66 5.81 -9.01
CA GLU A 467 9.88 6.23 -9.68
C GLU A 467 10.05 7.75 -9.68
N PRO A 468 11.30 8.28 -9.65
CA PRO A 468 11.55 9.71 -9.79
C PRO A 468 10.96 10.25 -11.10
N PRO A 469 10.30 11.41 -11.09
CA PRO A 469 9.75 11.99 -12.30
C PRO A 469 10.87 12.45 -13.25
N THR A 470 10.69 12.20 -14.53
CA THR A 470 11.57 12.71 -15.58
C THR A 470 11.27 14.17 -15.92
N SER A 471 10.05 14.64 -15.59
CA SER A 471 9.61 16.01 -15.81
C SER A 471 10.11 16.97 -14.72
N SER A 472 10.21 18.25 -15.05
CA SER A 472 10.49 19.32 -14.10
C SER A 472 9.36 19.45 -13.06
N ILE A 473 9.68 19.90 -11.85
CA ILE A 473 8.68 20.24 -10.82
C ILE A 473 7.64 21.25 -11.32
N LEU A 474 8.00 22.11 -12.28
CA LEU A 474 7.09 23.08 -12.89
C LEU A 474 5.98 22.41 -13.71
N SER A 475 6.15 21.15 -14.12
CA SER A 475 5.12 20.35 -14.78
C SER A 475 4.07 19.79 -13.83
N GLY A 476 4.24 20.00 -12.52
CA GLY A 476 3.34 19.52 -11.48
C GLY A 476 3.63 18.07 -11.05
N ILE A 477 2.77 17.56 -10.16
CA ILE A 477 2.88 16.21 -9.62
C ILE A 477 2.63 15.19 -10.75
N PRO A 478 3.46 14.14 -10.89
CA PRO A 478 3.42 13.22 -12.01
C PRO A 478 2.10 12.44 -12.16
N ARG A 479 1.30 12.37 -11.11
CA ARG A 479 0.07 11.58 -11.06
C ARG A 479 -1.11 12.41 -10.58
N SER A 480 -2.26 12.21 -11.21
CA SER A 480 -3.50 12.91 -10.91
C SER A 480 -4.68 11.94 -11.01
N PRO A 481 -5.70 12.11 -10.18
CA PRO A 481 -6.98 11.41 -10.36
C PRO A 481 -7.69 11.77 -11.68
N ARG A 482 -7.35 12.88 -12.33
CA ARG A 482 -7.97 13.26 -13.62
C ARG A 482 -7.56 12.29 -14.71
N THR A 483 -8.55 11.87 -15.50
CA THR A 483 -8.30 11.16 -16.76
C THR A 483 -8.51 12.11 -17.94
N PRO A 484 -8.07 11.74 -19.16
CA PRO A 484 -8.39 12.50 -20.38
C PRO A 484 -9.88 12.53 -20.75
N ILE A 485 -10.69 11.68 -20.12
CA ILE A 485 -12.15 11.61 -20.39
C ILE A 485 -12.87 12.46 -19.35
N PRO A 486 -13.55 13.55 -19.74
CA PRO A 486 -14.28 14.41 -18.83
C PRO A 486 -15.33 13.62 -18.02
N GLY A 487 -15.39 13.82 -16.70
CA GLY A 487 -16.33 13.12 -15.82
C GLY A 487 -15.86 11.72 -15.38
N LEU A 488 -14.69 11.25 -15.84
CA LEU A 488 -14.07 9.99 -15.43
C LEU A 488 -12.80 10.26 -14.64
N PHE A 489 -12.71 9.68 -13.44
CA PHE A 489 -11.60 9.90 -12.51
C PHE A 489 -11.04 8.59 -11.96
N LEU A 490 -9.75 8.57 -11.59
CA LEU A 490 -9.14 7.49 -10.84
C LEU A 490 -9.23 7.77 -9.33
N ALA A 491 -9.91 6.91 -8.58
CA ALA A 491 -9.98 6.96 -7.13
C ALA A 491 -9.24 5.77 -6.52
N SER A 492 -7.97 5.64 -6.86
CA SER A 492 -7.10 4.53 -6.44
C SER A 492 -5.64 4.99 -6.41
N SER A 493 -4.75 4.13 -5.92
CA SER A 493 -3.29 4.35 -5.94
C SER A 493 -2.74 4.67 -7.35
N TYR A 494 -3.43 4.29 -8.41
CA TYR A 494 -3.04 4.65 -9.79
C TYR A 494 -3.22 6.15 -10.09
N GLY A 495 -4.13 6.84 -9.39
CA GLY A 495 -4.33 8.29 -9.49
C GLY A 495 -3.48 9.12 -8.51
N GLY A 496 -2.65 8.48 -7.70
CA GLY A 496 -1.83 9.12 -6.69
C GLY A 496 -0.68 8.23 -6.22
N SER A 497 -0.61 7.96 -4.92
CA SER A 497 0.39 7.11 -4.30
C SER A 497 -0.22 5.83 -3.74
N GLY A 498 0.60 4.82 -3.52
CA GLY A 498 0.22 3.56 -2.90
C GLY A 498 0.15 3.60 -1.38
N GLY A 499 -0.16 2.45 -0.79
CA GLY A 499 -0.36 2.28 0.65
C GLY A 499 -1.68 2.86 1.16
N PHE A 500 -1.94 2.73 2.46
CA PHE A 500 -3.19 3.21 3.06
C PHE A 500 -3.36 4.72 2.92
N THR A 501 -2.37 5.49 3.36
CA THR A 501 -2.38 6.96 3.28
C THR A 501 -2.48 7.44 1.83
N GLY A 502 -1.67 6.88 0.94
CA GLY A 502 -1.64 7.28 -0.47
C GLY A 502 -2.94 6.99 -1.21
N ALA A 503 -3.51 5.80 -1.02
CA ALA A 503 -4.78 5.42 -1.64
C ALA A 503 -5.95 6.29 -1.15
N MET A 504 -6.04 6.53 0.17
CA MET A 504 -7.06 7.42 0.74
C MET A 504 -6.90 8.85 0.23
N GLY A 505 -5.66 9.33 0.12
CA GLY A 505 -5.34 10.64 -0.45
C GLY A 505 -5.76 10.80 -1.90
N ALA A 506 -5.49 9.80 -2.74
CA ALA A 506 -5.94 9.78 -4.13
C ALA A 506 -7.48 9.82 -4.24
N GLY A 507 -8.16 9.05 -3.37
CA GLY A 507 -9.62 9.09 -3.27
C GLY A 507 -10.16 10.45 -2.85
N ALA A 508 -9.55 11.09 -1.86
CA ALA A 508 -9.93 12.42 -1.41
C ALA A 508 -9.71 13.49 -2.49
N GLN A 509 -8.61 13.40 -3.21
CA GLN A 509 -8.33 14.30 -4.33
C GLN A 509 -9.33 14.08 -5.48
N ALA A 510 -9.68 12.83 -5.81
CA ALA A 510 -10.72 12.53 -6.79
C ALA A 510 -12.09 13.12 -6.39
N ALA A 511 -12.47 12.98 -5.12
CA ALA A 511 -13.71 13.57 -4.60
C ALA A 511 -13.74 15.10 -4.72
N ARG A 512 -12.63 15.78 -4.38
CA ARG A 512 -12.50 17.26 -4.53
C ARG A 512 -12.65 17.74 -5.97
N LEU A 513 -12.26 16.94 -6.96
CA LEU A 513 -12.41 17.27 -8.38
C LEU A 513 -13.86 17.18 -8.87
N VAL A 514 -14.73 16.52 -8.11
CA VAL A 514 -16.16 16.32 -8.39
C VAL A 514 -17.02 17.33 -7.63
N LEU A 515 -16.59 17.74 -6.45
CA LEU A 515 -17.25 18.77 -5.61
C LEU A 515 -17.02 20.16 -6.14
#